data_977cebd105c6d54747a62d494f7d455d
#
_entry.id   977cebd105c6d54747a62d494f7d455d
#
_cell.length_a   1.000
_cell.length_b   1.000
_cell.length_c   1.000
_cell.angle_alpha   90.00
_cell.angle_beta   90.00
_cell.angle_gamma   90.00
#
_symmetry.space_group_name_H-M   'P 1'
#
loop_
_entity.id
_entity.type
_entity.pdbx_description
1 polymer ?
#
loop_
_entity_poly.entity_id
_entity_poly.type
_entity_poly.pdbx_seq_one_letter_code
_entity_poly.pdbx_strand_id
1 'polypeptide(L)'
;MHTPLNIAHRGASGKGLAPENTLAAFRLALEHGADMVELDVHRTKDGQVVVMHDATLDRTTNQTGAIRDLTLHDLIEADAGDGERIPTLLEALALIRDRAVVLIEIKPDDITDTVMETIMETEAADFTVIQSFHPQVIADARRLLPHVLRSLLIGREGDMIHQAESVGAGIVTPAYTLVTEALIDDVHAHGLDLCTYTVDDESDMLRMIDLDVDGIITNYPNRLKALQSSD
;
A
#
# COMPACT_ATOMS: atom_id res chain seq x y z
N MET A 1 -25.09 4.64 3.23
CA MET A 1 -23.88 4.24 2.46
C MET A 1 -22.68 4.68 3.27
N HIS A 2 -21.73 3.82 3.43
CA HIS A 2 -20.45 4.11 4.05
C HIS A 2 -19.55 4.82 3.02
N THR A 3 -18.75 5.79 3.44
CA THR A 3 -17.76 6.42 2.53
C THR A 3 -16.48 5.57 2.57
N PRO A 4 -16.06 4.95 1.46
CA PRO A 4 -14.85 4.13 1.47
C PRO A 4 -13.60 4.94 1.79
N LEU A 5 -12.60 4.32 2.41
CA LEU A 5 -11.29 4.94 2.63
C LEU A 5 -10.61 5.29 1.30
N ASN A 6 -10.10 6.50 1.21
CA ASN A 6 -9.31 6.98 0.09
C ASN A 6 -7.84 6.60 0.30
N ILE A 7 -7.37 5.57 -0.43
CA ILE A 7 -6.03 5.00 -0.26
C ILE A 7 -5.18 5.38 -1.47
N ALA A 8 -4.16 6.22 -1.24
CA ALA A 8 -3.28 6.73 -2.29
C ALA A 8 -2.21 5.69 -2.67
N HIS A 9 -2.39 5.01 -3.81
CA HIS A 9 -1.48 3.98 -4.34
C HIS A 9 -0.12 4.55 -4.70
N ARG A 10 0.92 4.15 -3.97
CA ARG A 10 2.29 4.70 -4.10
C ARG A 10 2.33 6.23 -3.90
N GLY A 11 1.41 6.75 -3.08
CA GLY A 11 1.11 8.16 -2.97
C GLY A 11 0.16 8.67 -4.07
N ALA A 12 0.12 9.99 -4.30
CA ALA A 12 -0.63 10.59 -5.41
C ALA A 12 0.22 10.47 -6.69
N SER A 13 0.20 9.31 -7.34
CA SER A 13 1.15 8.88 -8.37
C SER A 13 0.57 8.85 -9.79
N GLY A 14 -0.67 9.28 -9.97
CA GLY A 14 -1.34 9.30 -11.27
C GLY A 14 -0.63 10.20 -12.29
N LYS A 15 -0.90 9.96 -13.57
CA LYS A 15 -0.31 10.75 -14.66
C LYS A 15 -0.54 12.25 -14.45
N GLY A 16 0.55 13.01 -14.38
CA GLY A 16 0.53 14.47 -14.17
C GLY A 16 0.50 14.87 -12.69
N LEU A 17 0.64 13.91 -11.79
CA LEU A 17 0.90 14.09 -10.36
C LEU A 17 2.39 13.86 -10.06
N ALA A 18 2.73 13.42 -8.85
CA ALA A 18 4.12 13.19 -8.46
C ALA A 18 4.63 11.79 -8.88
N PRO A 19 5.95 11.57 -8.94
CA PRO A 19 6.53 10.24 -9.19
C PRO A 19 6.15 9.24 -8.09
N GLU A 20 5.79 8.01 -8.49
CA GLU A 20 5.36 6.95 -7.56
C GLU A 20 6.41 6.64 -6.48
N ASN A 21 5.97 6.29 -5.27
CA ASN A 21 6.83 5.86 -4.16
C ASN A 21 7.89 6.90 -3.74
N THR A 22 7.59 8.20 -3.90
CA THR A 22 8.45 9.30 -3.47
C THR A 22 7.84 10.10 -2.32
N LEU A 23 8.67 10.85 -1.59
CA LEU A 23 8.15 11.74 -0.54
C LEU A 23 7.26 12.85 -1.12
N ALA A 24 7.49 13.28 -2.36
CA ALA A 24 6.62 14.23 -3.05
C ALA A 24 5.22 13.63 -3.29
N ALA A 25 5.13 12.38 -3.75
CA ALA A 25 3.86 11.70 -3.95
C ALA A 25 3.08 11.52 -2.64
N PHE A 26 3.79 11.25 -1.54
CA PHE A 26 3.16 11.11 -0.22
C PHE A 26 2.67 12.45 0.33
N ARG A 27 3.45 13.53 0.20
CA ARG A 27 2.98 14.89 0.58
C ARG A 27 1.74 15.27 -0.20
N LEU A 28 1.75 15.04 -1.51
CA LEU A 28 0.63 15.37 -2.39
C LEU A 28 -0.62 14.53 -2.05
N ALA A 29 -0.46 13.25 -1.71
CA ALA A 29 -1.56 12.40 -1.25
C ALA A 29 -2.22 12.96 0.02
N LEU A 30 -1.41 13.39 0.99
CA LEU A 30 -1.89 14.00 2.23
C LEU A 30 -2.58 15.36 1.98
N GLU A 31 -2.07 16.16 1.04
CA GLU A 31 -2.70 17.42 0.62
C GLU A 31 -4.06 17.19 -0.07
N HIS A 32 -4.19 16.09 -0.79
CA HIS A 32 -5.45 15.66 -1.43
C HIS A 32 -6.43 14.97 -0.47
N GLY A 33 -6.08 14.87 0.80
CA GLY A 33 -6.95 14.31 1.84
C GLY A 33 -7.13 12.80 1.72
N ALA A 34 -6.07 12.08 1.35
CA ALA A 34 -6.03 10.63 1.46
C ALA A 34 -6.11 10.19 2.92
N ASP A 35 -6.92 9.17 3.20
CA ASP A 35 -7.04 8.58 4.54
C ASP A 35 -5.87 7.64 4.83
N MET A 36 -5.35 7.00 3.77
CA MET A 36 -4.18 6.13 3.83
C MET A 36 -3.23 6.42 2.67
N VAL A 37 -1.92 6.22 2.93
CA VAL A 37 -0.88 6.24 1.89
C VAL A 37 -0.34 4.83 1.74
N GLU A 38 -0.50 4.27 0.56
CA GLU A 38 0.08 2.97 0.22
C GLU A 38 1.48 3.16 -0.37
N LEU A 39 2.39 2.24 -0.02
CA LEU A 39 3.76 2.19 -0.52
C LEU A 39 4.31 0.77 -0.55
N ASP A 40 5.25 0.54 -1.46
CA ASP A 40 5.91 -0.76 -1.67
C ASP A 40 7.32 -0.76 -1.08
N VAL A 41 7.76 -1.88 -0.50
CA VAL A 41 9.09 -1.95 0.10
C VAL A 41 9.94 -3.12 -0.39
N HIS A 42 11.24 -2.83 -0.48
CA HIS A 42 12.34 -3.79 -0.70
C HIS A 42 13.47 -3.55 0.31
N ARG A 43 14.38 -4.51 0.39
CA ARG A 43 15.57 -4.43 1.25
C ARG A 43 16.83 -4.33 0.41
N THR A 44 17.70 -3.38 0.77
CA THR A 44 19.05 -3.22 0.20
C THR A 44 20.01 -4.30 0.69
N LYS A 45 21.17 -4.39 0.05
CA LYS A 45 22.27 -5.30 0.42
C LYS A 45 22.77 -5.11 1.86
N ASP A 46 22.78 -3.88 2.35
CA ASP A 46 23.20 -3.51 3.70
C ASP A 46 22.02 -3.48 4.71
N GLY A 47 20.86 -4.05 4.34
CA GLY A 47 19.74 -4.29 5.24
C GLY A 47 18.79 -3.12 5.43
N GLN A 48 18.91 -2.03 4.66
CA GLN A 48 18.00 -0.90 4.76
C GLN A 48 16.69 -1.18 4.01
N VAL A 49 15.56 -0.79 4.58
CA VAL A 49 14.25 -0.89 3.90
C VAL A 49 14.01 0.39 3.11
N VAL A 50 13.85 0.25 1.79
CA VAL A 50 13.63 1.35 0.85
C VAL A 50 12.28 1.22 0.17
N VAL A 51 11.72 2.35 -0.27
CA VAL A 51 10.39 2.41 -0.85
C VAL A 51 10.49 2.40 -2.38
N MET A 52 10.07 1.30 -2.98
CA MET A 52 10.06 1.09 -4.44
C MET A 52 9.16 -0.10 -4.78
N HIS A 53 8.48 -0.03 -5.93
CA HIS A 53 7.62 -1.14 -6.39
C HIS A 53 8.42 -2.28 -6.99
N ASP A 54 9.32 -1.98 -7.94
CA ASP A 54 10.06 -2.99 -8.68
C ASP A 54 11.28 -3.46 -7.87
N ALA A 55 11.69 -4.70 -8.07
CA ALA A 55 12.93 -5.23 -7.46
C ALA A 55 14.21 -4.61 -8.05
N THR A 56 14.08 -3.81 -9.12
CA THR A 56 15.17 -3.14 -9.82
C THR A 56 14.88 -1.67 -10.04
N LEU A 57 15.92 -0.85 -10.24
CA LEU A 57 15.83 0.60 -10.43
C LEU A 57 15.37 1.02 -11.82
N ASP A 58 15.37 0.12 -12.78
CA ASP A 58 15.38 0.36 -14.22
C ASP A 58 14.17 1.14 -14.76
N ARG A 59 12.97 0.95 -14.20
CA ARG A 59 11.73 1.55 -14.73
C ARG A 59 11.50 2.98 -14.25
N THR A 60 11.77 3.25 -13.00
CA THR A 60 11.36 4.49 -12.33
C THR A 60 12.50 5.40 -11.93
N THR A 61 13.75 5.01 -12.23
CA THR A 61 14.92 5.83 -11.92
C THR A 61 15.84 6.01 -13.13
N ASN A 62 16.80 6.92 -13.00
CA ASN A 62 17.88 7.11 -13.97
C ASN A 62 19.02 6.10 -13.82
N GLN A 63 18.92 5.11 -12.92
CA GLN A 63 19.89 4.06 -12.67
C GLN A 63 19.35 2.67 -13.00
N THR A 64 20.19 1.64 -12.92
CA THR A 64 19.85 0.25 -13.20
C THR A 64 20.43 -0.67 -12.14
N GLY A 65 19.82 -1.85 -11.96
CA GLY A 65 20.31 -2.87 -11.05
C GLY A 65 19.30 -3.31 -10.01
N ALA A 66 19.53 -4.47 -9.41
CA ALA A 66 18.65 -5.02 -8.41
C ALA A 66 18.90 -4.37 -7.03
N ILE A 67 17.86 -3.92 -6.36
CA ILE A 67 17.92 -3.25 -5.05
C ILE A 67 18.68 -4.10 -4.03
N ARG A 68 18.44 -5.41 -4.00
CA ARG A 68 19.09 -6.35 -3.07
C ARG A 68 20.63 -6.45 -3.23
N ASP A 69 21.16 -6.03 -4.36
CA ASP A 69 22.61 -6.09 -4.67
C ASP A 69 23.30 -4.74 -4.41
N LEU A 70 22.53 -3.68 -4.12
CA LEU A 70 22.98 -2.31 -3.87
C LEU A 70 22.86 -1.94 -2.40
N THR A 71 23.76 -1.08 -1.91
CA THR A 71 23.67 -0.48 -0.58
C THR A 71 22.81 0.79 -0.62
N LEU A 72 22.32 1.27 0.54
CA LEU A 72 21.63 2.55 0.60
C LEU A 72 22.49 3.69 0.02
N HIS A 73 23.81 3.64 0.24
CA HIS A 73 24.73 4.63 -0.32
C HIS A 73 24.73 4.63 -1.85
N ASP A 74 24.62 3.46 -2.49
CA ASP A 74 24.57 3.35 -3.96
C ASP A 74 23.26 3.96 -4.51
N LEU A 75 22.18 4.06 -3.71
CA LEU A 75 20.88 4.60 -4.10
C LEU A 75 20.77 6.11 -3.93
N ILE A 76 21.70 6.77 -3.23
CA ILE A 76 21.61 8.22 -2.89
C ILE A 76 21.46 9.10 -4.15
N GLU A 77 22.18 8.76 -5.23
CA GLU A 77 22.22 9.52 -6.48
C GLU A 77 21.14 9.07 -7.49
N ALA A 78 20.27 8.13 -7.12
CA ALA A 78 19.20 7.68 -7.99
C ALA A 78 18.07 8.73 -7.99
N ASP A 79 17.78 9.26 -9.18
CA ASP A 79 16.64 10.13 -9.44
C ASP A 79 15.41 9.26 -9.76
N ALA A 80 14.44 9.25 -8.86
CA ALA A 80 13.18 8.52 -8.99
C ALA A 80 12.10 9.32 -9.74
N GLY A 81 12.50 10.35 -10.45
CA GLY A 81 11.67 11.27 -11.23
C GLY A 81 11.57 12.65 -10.57
N ASP A 82 11.60 13.68 -11.41
CA ASP A 82 11.48 15.09 -11.01
C ASP A 82 12.50 15.54 -9.93
N GLY A 83 13.66 14.86 -9.83
CA GLY A 83 14.69 15.12 -8.83
C GLY A 83 14.40 14.52 -7.44
N GLU A 84 13.34 13.72 -7.30
CA GLU A 84 13.04 12.99 -6.07
C GLU A 84 13.99 11.79 -5.91
N ARG A 85 14.33 11.48 -4.66
CA ARG A 85 15.14 10.29 -4.31
C ARG A 85 14.25 9.11 -3.98
N ILE A 86 14.84 7.91 -3.98
CA ILE A 86 14.24 6.72 -3.39
C ILE A 86 14.22 6.92 -1.86
N PRO A 87 13.04 6.98 -1.21
CA PRO A 87 13.01 7.15 0.24
C PRO A 87 13.27 5.84 0.97
N THR A 88 13.77 5.92 2.19
CA THR A 88 13.72 4.82 3.14
C THR A 88 12.32 4.70 3.74
N LEU A 89 11.96 3.51 4.25
CA LEU A 89 10.70 3.32 4.99
C LEU A 89 10.64 4.26 6.20
N LEU A 90 11.76 4.47 6.90
CA LEU A 90 11.86 5.39 8.03
C LEU A 90 11.48 6.82 7.65
N GLU A 91 11.98 7.33 6.51
CA GLU A 91 11.63 8.68 6.02
C GLU A 91 10.13 8.79 5.66
N ALA A 92 9.58 7.75 5.03
CA ALA A 92 8.15 7.70 4.69
C ALA A 92 7.27 7.68 5.94
N LEU A 93 7.56 6.82 6.91
CA LEU A 93 6.84 6.74 8.19
C LEU A 93 6.90 8.07 8.96
N ALA A 94 8.07 8.71 9.01
CA ALA A 94 8.24 10.01 9.67
C ALA A 94 7.43 11.12 9.01
N LEU A 95 7.30 11.11 7.68
CA LEU A 95 6.51 12.10 6.93
C LEU A 95 5.00 11.94 7.15
N ILE A 96 4.51 10.69 7.21
CA ILE A 96 3.08 10.38 7.22
C ILE A 96 2.51 10.35 8.64
N ARG A 97 3.35 10.13 9.66
CA ARG A 97 2.98 10.10 11.07
C ARG A 97 2.01 11.22 11.45
N ASP A 98 0.98 10.90 12.23
CA ASP A 98 -0.07 11.81 12.74
C ASP A 98 -0.93 12.47 11.64
N ARG A 99 -0.81 12.04 10.38
CA ARG A 99 -1.52 12.62 9.25
C ARG A 99 -2.42 11.63 8.50
N ALA A 100 -1.95 10.39 8.34
CA ALA A 100 -2.68 9.31 7.68
C ALA A 100 -2.15 7.94 8.17
N VAL A 101 -2.85 6.87 7.81
CA VAL A 101 -2.38 5.50 7.99
C VAL A 101 -1.45 5.12 6.83
N VAL A 102 -0.42 4.32 7.10
CA VAL A 102 0.48 3.78 6.07
C VAL A 102 0.11 2.34 5.76
N LEU A 103 -0.19 2.06 4.50
CA LEU A 103 -0.39 0.71 3.98
C LEU A 103 0.90 0.25 3.32
N ILE A 104 1.64 -0.67 3.94
CA ILE A 104 2.97 -1.12 3.48
C ILE A 104 2.82 -2.44 2.73
N GLU A 105 3.02 -2.45 1.41
CA GLU A 105 3.14 -3.68 0.65
C GLU A 105 4.56 -4.23 0.75
N ILE A 106 4.72 -5.38 1.39
CA ILE A 106 5.98 -6.13 1.43
C ILE A 106 6.05 -7.01 0.18
N LYS A 107 6.97 -6.65 -0.75
CA LYS A 107 7.11 -7.32 -2.04
C LYS A 107 7.82 -8.67 -1.93
N PRO A 108 9.04 -8.77 -1.36
CA PRO A 108 9.72 -10.05 -1.18
C PRO A 108 9.32 -10.67 0.18
N ASP A 109 9.22 -12.00 0.21
CA ASP A 109 8.80 -12.74 1.41
C ASP A 109 9.90 -12.91 2.46
N ASP A 110 11.14 -12.56 2.14
CA ASP A 110 12.32 -12.71 3.00
C ASP A 110 12.73 -11.46 3.78
N ILE A 111 11.91 -10.39 3.77
CA ILE A 111 12.23 -9.12 4.45
C ILE A 111 11.25 -8.74 5.56
N THR A 112 10.27 -9.57 5.85
CA THR A 112 9.21 -9.27 6.82
C THR A 112 9.79 -8.89 8.18
N ASP A 113 10.78 -9.63 8.67
CA ASP A 113 11.42 -9.36 9.96
C ASP A 113 12.02 -7.94 10.00
N THR A 114 12.75 -7.53 8.97
CA THR A 114 13.38 -6.20 8.87
C THR A 114 12.35 -5.08 8.81
N VAL A 115 11.25 -5.29 8.10
CA VAL A 115 10.15 -4.30 8.05
C VAL A 115 9.48 -4.16 9.43
N MET A 116 9.22 -5.29 10.10
CA MET A 116 8.63 -5.26 11.46
C MET A 116 9.56 -4.59 12.47
N GLU A 117 10.87 -4.84 12.39
CA GLU A 117 11.87 -4.14 13.22
C GLU A 117 11.82 -2.63 13.01
N THR A 118 11.76 -2.16 11.74
CA THR A 118 11.64 -0.73 11.42
C THR A 118 10.36 -0.13 12.01
N ILE A 119 9.23 -0.82 11.93
CA ILE A 119 7.95 -0.38 12.49
C ILE A 119 8.02 -0.27 14.02
N MET A 120 8.67 -1.23 14.69
CA MET A 120 8.86 -1.20 16.15
C MET A 120 9.79 -0.06 16.58
N GLU A 121 10.93 0.09 15.92
CA GLU A 121 11.92 1.14 16.24
C GLU A 121 11.37 2.55 16.04
N THR A 122 10.45 2.71 15.09
CA THR A 122 9.79 3.99 14.81
C THR A 122 8.48 4.18 15.56
N GLU A 123 8.06 3.23 16.39
CA GLU A 123 6.76 3.26 17.08
C GLU A 123 5.58 3.52 16.12
N ALA A 124 5.64 2.90 14.92
CA ALA A 124 4.67 3.16 13.85
C ALA A 124 3.51 2.15 13.82
N ALA A 125 3.45 1.18 14.74
CA ALA A 125 2.50 0.08 14.72
C ALA A 125 1.02 0.54 14.69
N ASP A 126 0.68 1.60 15.41
CA ASP A 126 -0.69 2.08 15.57
C ASP A 126 -1.26 2.78 14.32
N PHE A 127 -0.40 3.19 13.38
CA PHE A 127 -0.81 3.82 12.12
C PHE A 127 -0.30 3.09 10.88
N THR A 128 -0.03 1.78 11.00
CA THR A 128 0.47 0.95 9.90
C THR A 128 -0.44 -0.24 9.65
N VAL A 129 -0.65 -0.58 8.38
CA VAL A 129 -1.26 -1.81 7.90
C VAL A 129 -0.25 -2.54 7.02
N ILE A 130 -0.06 -3.85 7.24
CA ILE A 130 0.81 -4.67 6.38
C ILE A 130 -0.01 -5.32 5.29
N GLN A 131 0.48 -5.22 4.07
CA GLN A 131 -0.14 -5.79 2.89
C GLN A 131 0.84 -6.66 2.10
N SER A 132 0.38 -7.75 1.51
CA SER A 132 1.17 -8.56 0.58
C SER A 132 0.32 -9.52 -0.23
N PHE A 133 0.82 -9.90 -1.42
CA PHE A 133 0.33 -11.06 -2.19
C PHE A 133 0.82 -12.40 -1.62
N HIS A 134 1.81 -12.38 -0.73
CA HIS A 134 2.40 -13.58 -0.12
C HIS A 134 1.70 -13.88 1.21
N PRO A 135 0.88 -14.95 1.33
CA PRO A 135 0.21 -15.31 2.59
C PRO A 135 1.19 -15.50 3.75
N GLN A 136 2.41 -15.98 3.46
CA GLN A 136 3.46 -16.17 4.47
C GLN A 136 3.88 -14.85 5.12
N VAL A 137 3.99 -13.75 4.36
CA VAL A 137 4.30 -12.40 4.88
C VAL A 137 3.25 -11.97 5.91
N ILE A 138 1.97 -12.20 5.61
CA ILE A 138 0.86 -11.85 6.49
C ILE A 138 0.90 -12.69 7.78
N ALA A 139 1.18 -14.00 7.65
CA ALA A 139 1.31 -14.90 8.80
C ALA A 139 2.52 -14.51 9.68
N ASP A 140 3.65 -14.16 9.09
CA ASP A 140 4.84 -13.71 9.82
C ASP A 140 4.62 -12.34 10.48
N ALA A 141 4.00 -11.38 9.80
CA ALA A 141 3.61 -10.10 10.39
C ALA A 141 2.69 -10.30 11.62
N ARG A 142 1.71 -11.22 11.53
CA ARG A 142 0.86 -11.60 12.67
C ARG A 142 1.67 -12.14 13.84
N ARG A 143 2.66 -12.97 13.59
CA ARG A 143 3.52 -13.56 14.61
C ARG A 143 4.41 -12.54 15.29
N LEU A 144 4.98 -11.59 14.51
CA LEU A 144 5.97 -10.61 14.96
C LEU A 144 5.32 -9.41 15.67
N LEU A 145 4.25 -8.88 15.08
CA LEU A 145 3.49 -7.74 15.60
C LEU A 145 1.96 -8.04 15.54
N PRO A 146 1.41 -8.77 16.53
CA PRO A 146 0.02 -9.21 16.52
C PRO A 146 -1.01 -8.08 16.43
N HIS A 147 -0.66 -6.87 16.87
CA HIS A 147 -1.55 -5.69 16.92
C HIS A 147 -1.63 -4.93 15.60
N VAL A 148 -0.63 -5.08 14.71
CA VAL A 148 -0.65 -4.42 13.40
C VAL A 148 -1.75 -5.03 12.54
N LEU A 149 -2.55 -4.20 11.89
CA LEU A 149 -3.55 -4.64 10.92
C LEU A 149 -2.88 -5.24 9.69
N ARG A 150 -3.56 -6.19 9.06
CA ARG A 150 -3.02 -6.96 7.93
C ARG A 150 -4.06 -7.10 6.84
N SER A 151 -3.61 -6.93 5.61
CA SER A 151 -4.37 -7.04 4.38
C SER A 151 -3.76 -8.10 3.46
N LEU A 152 -4.58 -9.00 2.92
CA LEU A 152 -4.15 -9.97 1.91
C LEU A 152 -4.57 -9.50 0.52
N LEU A 153 -3.59 -9.24 -0.36
CA LEU A 153 -3.82 -8.93 -1.77
C LEU A 153 -4.20 -10.17 -2.56
N ILE A 154 -5.24 -10.05 -3.39
CA ILE A 154 -5.77 -11.13 -4.22
C ILE A 154 -5.83 -10.72 -5.69
N GLY A 155 -5.01 -11.36 -6.53
CA GLY A 155 -4.92 -11.05 -7.96
C GLY A 155 -5.81 -11.93 -8.87
N ARG A 156 -6.48 -12.95 -8.35
CA ARG A 156 -7.27 -13.93 -9.13
C ARG A 156 -8.42 -14.51 -8.32
N GLU A 157 -9.42 -15.04 -8.99
CA GLU A 157 -10.52 -15.77 -8.35
C GLU A 157 -10.02 -16.93 -7.47
N GLY A 158 -10.77 -17.22 -6.42
CA GLY A 158 -10.48 -18.27 -5.46
C GLY A 158 -11.24 -18.06 -4.15
N ASP A 159 -11.00 -18.92 -3.18
CA ASP A 159 -11.54 -18.78 -1.83
C ASP A 159 -10.72 -17.73 -1.04
N MET A 160 -11.03 -16.48 -1.29
CA MET A 160 -10.30 -15.30 -0.75
C MET A 160 -10.47 -15.20 0.75
N ILE A 161 -11.67 -15.49 1.26
CA ILE A 161 -12.01 -15.39 2.68
C ILE A 161 -11.22 -16.42 3.47
N HIS A 162 -11.27 -17.70 3.05
CA HIS A 162 -10.50 -18.74 3.71
C HIS A 162 -8.99 -18.46 3.68
N GLN A 163 -8.47 -17.92 2.56
CA GLN A 163 -7.07 -17.53 2.48
C GLN A 163 -6.72 -16.45 3.52
N ALA A 164 -7.55 -15.40 3.64
CA ALA A 164 -7.34 -14.30 4.58
C ALA A 164 -7.41 -14.78 6.03
N GLU A 165 -8.44 -15.55 6.38
CA GLU A 165 -8.62 -16.11 7.73
C GLU A 165 -7.45 -17.02 8.13
N SER A 166 -6.98 -17.88 7.23
CA SER A 166 -5.89 -18.84 7.50
C SER A 166 -4.60 -18.16 7.95
N VAL A 167 -4.31 -16.95 7.43
CA VAL A 167 -3.11 -16.16 7.78
C VAL A 167 -3.40 -15.07 8.80
N GLY A 168 -4.66 -14.84 9.16
CA GLY A 168 -5.10 -13.84 10.11
C GLY A 168 -5.03 -12.41 9.55
N ALA A 169 -5.33 -12.25 8.28
CA ALA A 169 -5.64 -10.95 7.70
C ALA A 169 -7.03 -10.50 8.17
N GLY A 170 -7.18 -9.22 8.48
CA GLY A 170 -8.47 -8.59 8.78
C GLY A 170 -9.07 -7.90 7.56
N ILE A 171 -8.28 -7.73 6.50
CA ILE A 171 -8.68 -7.06 5.26
C ILE A 171 -8.39 -7.98 4.08
N VAL A 172 -9.36 -8.11 3.18
CA VAL A 172 -9.19 -8.76 1.87
C VAL A 172 -9.10 -7.67 0.81
N THR A 173 -8.07 -7.72 -0.03
CA THR A 173 -7.86 -6.69 -1.06
C THR A 173 -7.77 -7.33 -2.45
N PRO A 174 -8.92 -7.63 -3.10
CA PRO A 174 -8.98 -8.16 -4.46
C PRO A 174 -8.75 -7.07 -5.52
N ALA A 175 -8.33 -7.47 -6.71
CA ALA A 175 -8.42 -6.62 -7.89
C ALA A 175 -9.88 -6.18 -8.11
N TYR A 176 -10.13 -4.91 -8.45
CA TYR A 176 -11.47 -4.32 -8.53
C TYR A 176 -12.39 -5.03 -9.55
N THR A 177 -11.81 -5.69 -10.53
CA THR A 177 -12.55 -6.49 -11.51
C THR A 177 -13.19 -7.76 -10.92
N LEU A 178 -12.70 -8.21 -9.77
CA LEU A 178 -13.23 -9.37 -9.05
C LEU A 178 -14.32 -9.00 -8.03
N VAL A 179 -14.51 -7.70 -7.77
CA VAL A 179 -15.47 -7.22 -6.75
C VAL A 179 -16.90 -7.31 -7.27
N THR A 180 -17.74 -8.00 -6.50
CA THR A 180 -19.19 -8.13 -6.70
C THR A 180 -19.92 -7.89 -5.39
N GLU A 181 -21.20 -7.52 -5.44
CA GLU A 181 -22.06 -7.36 -4.25
C GLU A 181 -22.02 -8.64 -3.36
N ALA A 182 -22.15 -9.80 -3.98
CA ALA A 182 -22.12 -11.08 -3.26
C ALA A 182 -20.77 -11.34 -2.55
N LEU A 183 -19.66 -10.90 -3.14
CA LEU A 183 -18.34 -11.04 -2.50
C LEU A 183 -18.25 -10.12 -1.27
N ILE A 184 -18.74 -8.90 -1.36
CA ILE A 184 -18.71 -7.93 -0.26
C ILE A 184 -19.56 -8.43 0.91
N ASP A 185 -20.80 -8.85 0.62
CA ASP A 185 -21.68 -9.43 1.63
C ASP A 185 -21.04 -10.63 2.36
N ASP A 186 -20.37 -11.48 1.62
CA ASP A 186 -19.70 -12.68 2.16
C ASP A 186 -18.50 -12.30 3.02
N VAL A 187 -17.64 -11.37 2.56
CA VAL A 187 -16.49 -10.84 3.32
C VAL A 187 -16.95 -10.20 4.63
N HIS A 188 -17.96 -9.33 4.58
CA HIS A 188 -18.52 -8.68 5.78
C HIS A 188 -19.18 -9.67 6.72
N ALA A 189 -19.86 -10.71 6.21
CA ALA A 189 -20.46 -11.79 7.05
C ALA A 189 -19.40 -12.57 7.86
N HIS A 190 -18.14 -12.59 7.39
CA HIS A 190 -17.00 -13.19 8.12
C HIS A 190 -16.26 -12.18 9.02
N GLY A 191 -16.73 -10.93 9.11
CA GLY A 191 -16.11 -9.89 9.93
C GLY A 191 -14.79 -9.38 9.39
N LEU A 192 -14.59 -9.46 8.08
CA LEU A 192 -13.45 -8.91 7.35
C LEU A 192 -13.86 -7.63 6.63
N ASP A 193 -12.88 -6.73 6.39
CA ASP A 193 -13.07 -5.56 5.52
C ASP A 193 -12.64 -5.90 4.08
N LEU A 194 -13.23 -5.22 3.09
CA LEU A 194 -12.87 -5.33 1.68
C LEU A 194 -12.36 -4.00 1.13
N CYS A 195 -11.05 -3.92 0.90
CA CYS A 195 -10.46 -2.86 0.06
C CYS A 195 -10.27 -3.38 -1.37
N THR A 196 -10.02 -2.50 -2.33
CA THR A 196 -9.78 -2.95 -3.73
C THR A 196 -8.76 -2.08 -4.45
N TYR A 197 -8.06 -2.65 -5.47
CA TYR A 197 -6.98 -2.02 -6.25
C TYR A 197 -7.05 -2.38 -7.73
N THR A 198 -6.41 -1.66 -8.62
CA THR A 198 -6.12 -0.23 -8.57
C THR A 198 -7.20 0.47 -9.38
N VAL A 199 -7.96 1.35 -8.78
CA VAL A 199 -9.17 1.95 -9.37
C VAL A 199 -8.86 3.40 -9.75
N ASP A 200 -8.68 3.67 -11.03
CA ASP A 200 -8.23 4.99 -11.51
C ASP A 200 -9.30 5.75 -12.30
N ASP A 201 -10.22 5.03 -12.94
CA ASP A 201 -11.30 5.64 -13.70
C ASP A 201 -12.49 6.02 -12.78
N GLU A 202 -13.05 7.22 -12.98
CA GLU A 202 -14.15 7.74 -12.15
C GLU A 202 -15.39 6.83 -12.19
N SER A 203 -15.68 6.21 -13.33
CA SER A 203 -16.80 5.26 -13.46
C SER A 203 -16.60 4.01 -12.61
N ASP A 204 -15.36 3.51 -12.51
CA ASP A 204 -15.04 2.37 -11.66
C ASP A 204 -15.01 2.77 -10.18
N MET A 205 -14.53 4.00 -9.86
CA MET A 205 -14.61 4.54 -8.50
C MET A 205 -16.06 4.61 -8.01
N LEU A 206 -16.96 5.19 -8.83
CA LEU A 206 -18.39 5.27 -8.51
C LEU A 206 -18.99 3.87 -8.31
N ARG A 207 -18.65 2.92 -9.19
CA ARG A 207 -19.11 1.53 -9.03
C ARG A 207 -18.65 0.91 -7.71
N MET A 208 -17.40 1.15 -7.28
CA MET A 208 -16.91 0.64 -6.00
C MET A 208 -17.57 1.33 -4.81
N ILE A 209 -17.86 2.63 -4.91
CA ILE A 209 -18.63 3.38 -3.89
C ILE A 209 -20.05 2.81 -3.79
N ASP A 210 -20.73 2.62 -4.91
CA ASP A 210 -22.08 2.07 -4.96
C ASP A 210 -22.18 0.65 -4.40
N LEU A 211 -21.12 -0.14 -4.55
CA LEU A 211 -20.98 -1.49 -4.00
C LEU A 211 -20.64 -1.49 -2.49
N ASP A 212 -20.38 -0.33 -1.88
CA ASP A 212 -20.10 -0.17 -0.44
C ASP A 212 -18.81 -0.87 0.03
N VAL A 213 -17.73 -0.83 -0.79
CA VAL A 213 -16.41 -1.32 -0.38
C VAL A 213 -15.82 -0.46 0.75
N ASP A 214 -14.99 -1.05 1.61
CA ASP A 214 -14.40 -0.34 2.76
C ASP A 214 -13.24 0.59 2.38
N GLY A 215 -12.53 0.31 1.27
CA GLY A 215 -11.45 1.16 0.79
C GLY A 215 -11.14 1.01 -0.69
N ILE A 216 -10.70 2.09 -1.30
CA ILE A 216 -10.34 2.17 -2.71
C ILE A 216 -8.90 2.62 -2.84
N ILE A 217 -8.04 1.75 -3.40
CA ILE A 217 -6.64 2.04 -3.70
C ILE A 217 -6.57 2.61 -5.12
N THR A 218 -6.07 3.85 -5.25
CA THR A 218 -6.05 4.60 -6.51
C THR A 218 -4.78 5.44 -6.66
N ASN A 219 -4.32 5.61 -7.91
CA ASN A 219 -3.26 6.56 -8.25
C ASN A 219 -3.75 8.04 -8.22
N TYR A 220 -5.08 8.25 -8.16
CA TYR A 220 -5.72 9.57 -8.21
C TYR A 220 -6.56 9.86 -6.97
N PRO A 221 -5.96 9.98 -5.76
CA PRO A 221 -6.71 10.24 -4.54
C PRO A 221 -7.52 11.55 -4.58
N ASN A 222 -7.08 12.53 -5.37
CA ASN A 222 -7.81 13.77 -5.61
C ASN A 222 -9.15 13.56 -6.34
N ARG A 223 -9.22 12.62 -7.29
CA ARG A 223 -10.47 12.28 -8.00
C ARG A 223 -11.45 11.61 -7.05
N LEU A 224 -10.97 10.59 -6.34
CA LEU A 224 -11.82 9.88 -5.38
C LEU A 224 -12.38 10.83 -4.32
N LYS A 225 -11.54 11.74 -3.80
CA LYS A 225 -11.99 12.77 -2.83
C LYS A 225 -13.05 13.70 -3.39
N ALA A 226 -12.92 14.09 -4.66
CA ALA A 226 -13.93 14.93 -5.32
C ALA A 226 -15.29 14.21 -5.45
N LEU A 227 -15.28 12.91 -5.82
CA LEU A 227 -16.50 12.09 -5.90
C LEU A 227 -17.17 11.92 -4.53
N GLN A 228 -16.40 11.66 -3.48
CA GLN A 228 -16.88 11.52 -2.09
C GLN A 228 -17.48 12.82 -1.52
N SER A 229 -17.10 13.98 -2.06
CA SER A 229 -17.56 15.29 -1.58
C SER A 229 -18.78 15.82 -2.34
N SER A 230 -19.25 15.08 -3.35
CA SER A 230 -20.34 15.52 -4.25
C SER A 230 -21.73 15.01 -3.82
N ASP A 231 -21.80 14.22 -2.74
CA ASP A 231 -23.02 13.71 -2.08
C ASP A 231 -23.29 14.52 -0.79
#